data_2bfe4e8066b4e0d53f46e9715270b703
#
_entry.id   2bfe4e8066b4e0d53f46e9715270b703
#
_cell.length_a   1.000
_cell.length_b   1.000
_cell.length_c   1.000
_cell.angle_alpha   90.00
_cell.angle_beta   90.00
_cell.angle_gamma   90.00
#
_symmetry.space_group_name_H-M   'P 1'
#
loop_
_entity.id
_entity.type
_entity.pdbx_description
1 polymer ?
#
loop_
_entity_poly.entity_id
_entity_poly.type
_entity_poly.pdbx_seq_one_letter_code
_entity_poly.pdbx_strand_id
1 'polypeptide(L)'
;MKRFFLLRMTSSAHSYANPADASDLSSLQSLREQYREAKARQMELLRNPTLGRRSVRGVLHHFSELADGLLRTLWQRAQMPEGAALLAVGGYGRAQLFPYSDIDVLVLLPQSSAQPAAELAASIEQFISSCWDAGLEIGSSVRSIAECLQEAAQDLTVQTAMLESRRITGSKALFADFEQQFRAQLDPKAFVEGKLLEMRQRHAKYDFTPYSLEPNCKESPGGLRDLHTMLWLAKAAGFGNSWHELAEQDLITHFEVQQLESNESLLSLIRARLHATAGRHEDRLGXXXXXXXXXXTCRPPWPKPLATAPPRRRAASWPCALARP
;
A
#
# COMPACT_ATOMS: atom_id res chain seq x y z
N MET A 1 15.58 4.67 -6.37
CA MET A 1 15.93 6.11 -6.43
C MET A 1 14.63 6.89 -6.30
N LYS A 2 14.44 7.56 -5.15
CA LYS A 2 13.22 8.31 -4.86
C LYS A 2 13.29 9.67 -5.56
N ARG A 3 12.56 9.86 -6.64
CA ARG A 3 12.29 11.19 -7.16
C ARG A 3 10.78 11.43 -7.18
N PHE A 4 10.24 11.64 -5.98
CA PHE A 4 8.99 12.38 -5.88
C PHE A 4 9.37 13.86 -5.84
N PHE A 5 8.83 14.63 -6.75
CA PHE A 5 9.07 16.07 -6.78
C PHE A 5 8.52 16.71 -5.51
N LEU A 6 9.42 17.03 -4.57
CA LEU A 6 9.08 17.87 -3.42
C LEU A 6 9.09 19.32 -3.89
N LEU A 7 7.91 19.91 -3.99
CA LEU A 7 7.82 21.36 -4.04
C LEU A 7 8.22 21.89 -2.65
N ARG A 8 9.48 22.32 -2.53
CA ARG A 8 9.93 23.05 -1.34
C ARG A 8 9.39 24.47 -1.44
N MET A 9 8.35 24.76 -0.70
CA MET A 9 7.91 26.15 -0.49
C MET A 9 8.58 26.69 0.78
N THR A 10 9.38 27.71 0.61
CA THR A 10 9.97 28.47 1.73
C THR A 10 8.88 29.33 2.37
N SER A 11 8.59 29.05 3.62
CA SER A 11 7.65 29.83 4.43
C SER A 11 8.34 31.11 4.91
N SER A 12 7.82 32.25 4.55
CA SER A 12 8.04 33.48 5.29
C SER A 12 6.80 34.37 5.21
N ALA A 13 6.06 34.40 6.30
CA ALA A 13 5.27 35.60 6.69
C ALA A 13 4.70 35.43 8.09
N HIS A 14 5.07 36.30 8.97
CA HIS A 14 4.37 36.52 10.24
C HIS A 14 3.09 37.31 9.92
N SER A 15 1.94 36.66 10.10
CA SER A 15 0.64 37.30 9.98
C SER A 15 -0.07 37.19 11.32
N TYR A 16 -0.72 38.25 11.78
CA TYR A 16 -1.58 38.27 12.95
C TYR A 16 -2.73 37.27 12.74
N ALA A 17 -2.80 36.25 13.59
CA ALA A 17 -3.82 35.22 13.52
C ALA A 17 -5.21 35.77 13.85
N ASN A 18 -6.16 35.52 12.96
CA ASN A 18 -7.57 35.85 13.13
C ASN A 18 -8.17 34.88 14.18
N PRO A 19 -9.15 35.31 15.04
CA PRO A 19 -9.80 34.38 15.98
C PRO A 19 -10.41 33.14 15.34
N ALA A 20 -10.84 33.22 14.08
CA ALA A 20 -11.33 32.07 13.29
C ALA A 20 -10.20 31.04 13.06
N ASP A 21 -8.98 31.53 12.84
CA ASP A 21 -7.80 30.64 12.65
C ASP A 21 -7.45 29.91 13.94
N ALA A 22 -7.64 30.55 15.11
CA ALA A 22 -7.36 29.95 16.41
C ALA A 22 -8.34 28.77 16.70
N SER A 23 -9.63 28.94 16.38
CA SER A 23 -10.62 27.87 16.57
C SER A 23 -10.36 26.70 15.62
N ASP A 24 -9.94 26.99 14.42
CA ASP A 24 -9.61 25.98 13.40
C ASP A 24 -8.35 25.20 13.79
N LEU A 25 -7.31 25.89 14.28
CA LEU A 25 -6.09 25.27 14.77
C LEU A 25 -6.38 24.36 15.98
N SER A 26 -7.22 24.80 16.93
CA SER A 26 -7.58 23.99 18.10
C SER A 26 -8.34 22.71 17.66
N SER A 27 -9.21 22.81 16.67
CA SER A 27 -9.94 21.65 16.16
C SER A 27 -9.02 20.69 15.38
N LEU A 28 -8.02 21.20 14.67
CA LEU A 28 -7.03 20.38 13.95
C LEU A 28 -6.14 19.63 14.95
N GLN A 29 -5.73 20.30 16.04
CA GLN A 29 -4.97 19.67 17.14
C GLN A 29 -5.77 18.53 17.78
N SER A 30 -7.07 18.72 17.99
CA SER A 30 -7.95 17.68 18.52
C SER A 30 -8.00 16.47 17.59
N LEU A 31 -8.14 16.68 16.27
CA LEU A 31 -8.11 15.59 15.28
C LEU A 31 -6.79 14.84 15.31
N ARG A 32 -5.67 15.56 15.40
CA ARG A 32 -4.34 14.99 15.52
C ARG A 32 -4.21 14.09 16.75
N GLU A 33 -4.68 14.57 17.90
CA GLU A 33 -4.63 13.81 19.14
C GLU A 33 -5.49 12.54 19.08
N GLN A 34 -6.72 12.65 18.58
CA GLN A 34 -7.63 11.52 18.39
C GLN A 34 -7.00 10.45 17.50
N TYR A 35 -6.42 10.87 16.36
CA TYR A 35 -5.75 9.97 15.43
C TYR A 35 -4.54 9.29 16.10
N ARG A 36 -3.71 10.07 16.80
CA ARG A 36 -2.52 9.57 17.51
C ARG A 36 -2.91 8.53 18.57
N GLU A 37 -3.95 8.80 19.35
CA GLU A 37 -4.44 7.87 20.38
C GLU A 37 -4.99 6.58 19.75
N ALA A 38 -5.80 6.71 18.70
CA ALA A 38 -6.36 5.56 18.01
C ALA A 38 -5.24 4.69 17.39
N LYS A 39 -4.24 5.34 16.77
CA LYS A 39 -3.06 4.67 16.23
C LYS A 39 -2.27 3.96 17.33
N ALA A 40 -2.09 4.61 18.50
CA ALA A 40 -1.36 4.02 19.64
C ALA A 40 -2.07 2.76 20.17
N ARG A 41 -3.42 2.76 20.23
CA ARG A 41 -4.18 1.56 20.63
C ARG A 41 -3.92 0.39 19.68
N GLN A 42 -3.86 0.64 18.37
CA GLN A 42 -3.55 -0.42 17.38
C GLN A 42 -2.09 -0.90 17.51
N MET A 43 -1.18 0.00 17.83
CA MET A 43 0.23 -0.35 18.07
C MET A 43 0.36 -1.31 19.27
N GLU A 44 -0.42 -1.08 20.33
CA GLU A 44 -0.43 -1.97 21.50
C GLU A 44 -0.94 -3.37 21.14
N LEU A 45 -1.94 -3.48 20.27
CA LEU A 45 -2.40 -4.79 19.77
C LEU A 45 -1.26 -5.55 19.07
N LEU A 46 -0.46 -4.85 18.25
CA LEU A 46 0.67 -5.47 17.54
C LEU A 46 1.77 -5.94 18.50
N ARG A 47 1.97 -5.23 19.62
CA ARG A 47 2.95 -5.60 20.65
C ARG A 47 2.49 -6.79 21.47
N ASN A 48 1.18 -7.05 21.52
CA ASN A 48 0.62 -8.17 22.28
C ASN A 48 1.08 -9.50 21.66
N PRO A 49 1.82 -10.35 22.40
CA PRO A 49 2.30 -11.63 21.86
C PRO A 49 1.18 -12.61 21.51
N THR A 50 -0.04 -12.45 22.08
CA THR A 50 -1.17 -13.32 21.76
C THR A 50 -1.84 -13.01 20.44
N LEU A 51 -1.52 -11.86 19.81
CA LEU A 51 -2.07 -11.52 18.49
C LEU A 51 -1.63 -12.56 17.46
N GLY A 52 -2.58 -13.32 16.96
CA GLY A 52 -2.33 -14.36 15.97
C GLY A 52 -2.20 -13.81 14.54
N ARG A 53 -1.61 -14.61 13.66
CA ARG A 53 -1.44 -14.24 12.25
C ARG A 53 -2.77 -13.95 11.54
N ARG A 54 -3.85 -14.66 11.90
CA ARG A 54 -5.18 -14.43 11.29
C ARG A 54 -5.75 -13.04 11.60
N SER A 55 -5.38 -12.46 12.74
CA SER A 55 -5.90 -11.17 13.19
C SER A 55 -5.14 -9.98 12.62
N VAL A 56 -3.91 -10.16 12.11
CA VAL A 56 -3.07 -9.05 11.65
C VAL A 56 -3.71 -8.27 10.49
N ARG A 57 -4.38 -8.97 9.57
CA ARG A 57 -5.05 -8.32 8.43
C ARG A 57 -6.10 -7.31 8.93
N GLY A 58 -6.87 -7.67 9.96
CA GLY A 58 -7.85 -6.76 10.58
C GLY A 58 -7.19 -5.55 11.22
N VAL A 59 -6.05 -5.73 11.89
CA VAL A 59 -5.31 -4.62 12.50
C VAL A 59 -4.78 -3.67 11.41
N LEU A 60 -4.20 -4.20 10.32
CA LEU A 60 -3.68 -3.38 9.21
C LEU A 60 -4.81 -2.65 8.48
N HIS A 61 -5.95 -3.32 8.32
CA HIS A 61 -7.14 -2.70 7.74
C HIS A 61 -7.62 -1.53 8.62
N HIS A 62 -7.66 -1.73 9.93
CA HIS A 62 -8.08 -0.68 10.87
C HIS A 62 -7.12 0.53 10.84
N PHE A 63 -5.80 0.32 10.70
CA PHE A 63 -4.88 1.44 10.46
C PHE A 63 -5.27 2.24 9.20
N SER A 64 -5.68 1.53 8.14
CA SER A 64 -6.15 2.19 6.91
C SER A 64 -7.45 2.97 7.15
N GLU A 65 -8.39 2.39 7.90
CA GLU A 65 -9.66 3.06 8.24
C GLU A 65 -9.44 4.34 9.04
N LEU A 66 -8.50 4.31 9.99
CA LEU A 66 -8.15 5.50 10.79
C LEU A 66 -7.61 6.61 9.90
N ALA A 67 -6.70 6.28 8.97
CA ALA A 67 -6.15 7.24 8.02
C ALA A 67 -7.24 7.74 7.06
N ASP A 68 -8.07 6.83 6.51
CA ASP A 68 -9.19 7.18 5.64
C ASP A 68 -10.15 8.18 6.32
N GLY A 69 -10.48 7.91 7.60
CA GLY A 69 -11.39 8.76 8.37
C GLY A 69 -10.86 10.17 8.52
N LEU A 70 -9.58 10.28 8.90
CA LEU A 70 -8.92 11.58 9.05
C LEU A 70 -8.85 12.31 7.70
N LEU A 71 -8.43 11.60 6.63
CA LEU A 71 -8.35 12.19 5.28
C LEU A 71 -9.71 12.70 4.78
N ARG A 72 -10.81 11.96 5.04
CA ARG A 72 -12.17 12.43 4.68
C ARG A 72 -12.53 13.72 5.42
N THR A 73 -12.21 13.80 6.70
CA THR A 73 -12.47 15.01 7.52
C THR A 73 -11.68 16.20 6.97
N LEU A 74 -10.39 16.01 6.69
CA LEU A 74 -9.52 17.08 6.17
C LEU A 74 -9.95 17.51 4.76
N TRP A 75 -10.39 16.57 3.92
CA TRP A 75 -10.94 16.84 2.58
C TRP A 75 -12.15 17.75 2.64
N GLN A 76 -13.07 17.47 3.58
CA GLN A 76 -14.28 18.30 3.78
C GLN A 76 -13.93 19.70 4.30
N ARG A 77 -12.98 19.79 5.26
CA ARG A 77 -12.52 21.06 5.83
C ARG A 77 -11.87 21.95 4.77
N ALA A 78 -11.11 21.37 3.87
CA ALA A 78 -10.47 22.09 2.75
C ALA A 78 -11.47 22.47 1.65
N GLN A 79 -12.74 22.13 1.82
CA GLN A 79 -13.81 22.42 0.85
C GLN A 79 -13.44 21.97 -0.57
N MET A 80 -12.85 20.78 -0.68
CA MET A 80 -12.46 20.23 -1.97
C MET A 80 -13.70 20.05 -2.87
N PRO A 81 -13.61 20.40 -4.17
CA PRO A 81 -14.79 20.41 -5.04
C PRO A 81 -15.37 19.01 -5.27
N GLU A 82 -16.69 18.95 -5.43
CA GLU A 82 -17.43 17.70 -5.64
C GLU A 82 -16.96 16.92 -6.87
N GLY A 83 -16.41 17.62 -7.88
CA GLY A 83 -15.90 17.00 -9.10
C GLY A 83 -14.55 16.30 -8.93
N ALA A 84 -13.80 16.58 -7.87
CA ALA A 84 -12.51 15.95 -7.58
C ALA A 84 -12.69 14.65 -6.78
N ALA A 85 -11.67 13.81 -6.77
CA ALA A 85 -11.68 12.58 -5.96
C ALA A 85 -10.33 12.40 -5.26
N LEU A 86 -10.35 11.82 -4.05
CA LEU A 86 -9.15 11.44 -3.31
C LEU A 86 -9.00 9.92 -3.38
N LEU A 87 -7.88 9.47 -3.89
CA LEU A 87 -7.59 8.05 -4.04
C LEU A 87 -6.42 7.66 -3.15
N ALA A 88 -6.50 6.51 -2.51
CA ALA A 88 -5.36 5.78 -1.97
C ALA A 88 -4.70 5.02 -3.12
N VAL A 89 -3.37 5.06 -3.23
CA VAL A 89 -2.65 4.36 -4.30
C VAL A 89 -1.52 3.50 -3.71
N GLY A 90 -0.95 2.64 -4.52
CA GLY A 90 0.14 1.77 -4.08
C GLY A 90 -0.23 0.90 -2.88
N GLY A 91 0.69 0.78 -1.92
CA GLY A 91 0.48 -0.04 -0.73
C GLY A 91 -0.73 0.35 0.11
N TYR A 92 -1.00 1.63 0.21
CA TYR A 92 -2.16 2.16 0.93
C TYR A 92 -3.47 1.83 0.19
N GLY A 93 -3.42 1.74 -1.13
CA GLY A 93 -4.59 1.37 -1.95
C GLY A 93 -5.17 0.00 -1.60
N ARG A 94 -4.34 -0.95 -1.14
CA ARG A 94 -4.78 -2.29 -0.72
C ARG A 94 -5.56 -2.30 0.61
N ALA A 95 -5.71 -1.16 1.27
CA ALA A 95 -6.33 -1.04 2.59
C ALA A 95 -5.61 -1.90 3.66
N GLN A 96 -4.29 -2.00 3.55
CA GLN A 96 -3.42 -2.70 4.50
C GLN A 96 -2.26 -1.80 4.88
N LEU A 97 -2.53 -0.81 5.74
CA LEU A 97 -1.53 0.18 6.13
C LEU A 97 -0.68 -0.35 7.29
N PHE A 98 0.62 -0.47 7.08
CA PHE A 98 1.56 -0.81 8.14
C PHE A 98 1.86 0.43 9.00
N PRO A 99 2.18 0.27 10.31
CA PRO A 99 2.25 1.40 11.25
C PRO A 99 3.10 2.60 10.85
N TYR A 100 4.18 2.37 10.13
CA TYR A 100 5.13 3.40 9.68
C TYR A 100 5.34 3.37 8.18
N SER A 101 4.31 2.95 7.42
CA SER A 101 4.34 3.02 5.95
C SER A 101 3.77 4.36 5.50
N ASP A 102 4.28 4.85 4.38
CA ASP A 102 3.80 6.08 3.74
C ASP A 102 2.32 5.93 3.37
N ILE A 103 1.59 7.02 3.45
CA ILE A 103 0.18 7.13 3.04
C ILE A 103 0.20 7.81 1.66
N ASP A 104 0.24 7.00 0.60
CA ASP A 104 0.30 7.52 -0.76
C ASP A 104 -1.10 7.87 -1.26
N VAL A 105 -1.33 9.15 -1.58
CA VAL A 105 -2.62 9.64 -2.06
C VAL A 105 -2.50 10.35 -3.40
N LEU A 106 -3.55 10.24 -4.19
CA LEU A 106 -3.70 10.94 -5.46
C LEU A 106 -4.98 11.80 -5.39
N VAL A 107 -4.80 13.12 -5.53
CA VAL A 107 -5.92 14.05 -5.75
C VAL A 107 -6.19 14.01 -7.26
N LEU A 108 -7.29 13.38 -7.62
CA LEU A 108 -7.71 13.23 -9.02
C LEU A 108 -8.64 14.39 -9.40
N LEU A 109 -8.27 15.13 -10.44
CA LEU A 109 -9.00 16.30 -10.92
C LEU A 109 -9.73 15.99 -12.24
N PRO A 110 -10.89 16.61 -12.47
CA PRO A 110 -11.61 16.42 -13.74
C PRO A 110 -10.92 17.11 -14.94
N GLN A 111 -10.03 18.07 -14.67
CA GLN A 111 -9.28 18.82 -15.69
C GLN A 111 -7.81 18.84 -15.33
N SER A 112 -6.97 19.29 -16.28
CA SER A 112 -5.51 19.33 -16.09
C SER A 112 -5.10 20.03 -14.79
N SER A 113 -4.14 19.45 -14.10
CA SER A 113 -3.56 19.99 -12.88
C SER A 113 -2.52 21.11 -13.13
N ALA A 114 -2.16 21.35 -14.40
CA ALA A 114 -1.09 22.29 -14.73
C ALA A 114 -1.43 23.74 -14.35
N GLN A 115 -2.69 24.14 -14.50
CA GLN A 115 -3.15 25.49 -14.15
C GLN A 115 -4.55 25.42 -13.53
N PRO A 116 -4.66 24.93 -12.27
CA PRO A 116 -5.96 24.92 -11.62
C PRO A 116 -6.45 26.34 -11.32
N ALA A 117 -7.77 26.53 -11.26
CA ALA A 117 -8.33 27.79 -10.80
C ALA A 117 -7.76 28.14 -9.41
N ALA A 118 -7.58 29.43 -9.12
CA ALA A 118 -6.93 29.89 -7.89
C ALA A 118 -7.60 29.30 -6.62
N GLU A 119 -8.94 29.21 -6.62
CA GLU A 119 -9.70 28.64 -5.50
C GLU A 119 -9.39 27.15 -5.30
N LEU A 120 -9.31 26.39 -6.40
CA LEU A 120 -8.97 24.96 -6.36
C LEU A 120 -7.53 24.76 -5.87
N ALA A 121 -6.59 25.58 -6.34
CA ALA A 121 -5.21 25.53 -5.91
C ALA A 121 -5.11 25.77 -4.38
N ALA A 122 -5.84 26.77 -3.86
CA ALA A 122 -5.88 27.07 -2.43
C ALA A 122 -6.46 25.91 -1.61
N SER A 123 -7.55 25.30 -2.08
CA SER A 123 -8.17 24.14 -1.41
C SER A 123 -7.21 22.94 -1.36
N ILE A 124 -6.51 22.66 -2.46
CA ILE A 124 -5.52 21.58 -2.53
C ILE A 124 -4.38 21.83 -1.54
N GLU A 125 -3.83 23.05 -1.54
CA GLU A 125 -2.76 23.45 -0.64
C GLU A 125 -3.19 23.32 0.82
N GLN A 126 -4.39 23.82 1.14
CA GLN A 126 -4.98 23.70 2.48
C GLN A 126 -5.14 22.22 2.89
N PHE A 127 -5.64 21.37 1.99
CA PHE A 127 -5.80 19.95 2.25
C PHE A 127 -4.45 19.29 2.60
N ILE A 128 -3.45 19.52 1.75
CA ILE A 128 -2.13 18.90 1.89
C ILE A 128 -1.45 19.38 3.19
N SER A 129 -1.46 20.70 3.47
CA SER A 129 -0.85 21.23 4.68
C SER A 129 -1.57 20.71 5.93
N SER A 130 -2.92 20.65 5.90
CA SER A 130 -3.70 20.11 7.02
C SER A 130 -3.37 18.63 7.30
N CYS A 131 -3.05 17.84 6.28
CA CYS A 131 -2.62 16.45 6.47
C CYS A 131 -1.31 16.38 7.27
N TRP A 132 -0.32 17.21 6.91
CA TRP A 132 0.96 17.26 7.63
C TRP A 132 0.76 17.76 9.06
N ASP A 133 -0.05 18.81 9.26
CA ASP A 133 -0.33 19.39 10.58
C ASP A 133 -1.07 18.38 11.47
N ALA A 134 -1.95 17.56 10.89
CA ALA A 134 -2.65 16.50 11.60
C ALA A 134 -1.76 15.27 11.90
N GLY A 135 -0.51 15.28 11.41
CA GLY A 135 0.46 14.21 11.68
C GLY A 135 0.40 13.03 10.70
N LEU A 136 -0.21 13.21 9.52
CA LEU A 136 -0.17 12.21 8.47
C LEU A 136 1.07 12.43 7.57
N GLU A 137 1.91 11.43 7.48
CA GLU A 137 3.05 11.43 6.56
C GLU A 137 2.55 10.97 5.18
N ILE A 138 2.02 11.92 4.39
CA ILE A 138 1.46 11.61 3.09
C ILE A 138 2.46 11.83 1.96
N GLY A 139 2.49 10.89 1.01
CA GLY A 139 3.03 11.10 -0.32
C GLY A 139 1.85 11.51 -1.21
N SER A 140 1.84 12.76 -1.69
CA SER A 140 0.69 13.26 -2.44
C SER A 140 1.06 13.59 -3.88
N SER A 141 0.13 13.34 -4.78
CA SER A 141 0.19 13.80 -6.17
C SER A 141 -1.17 14.37 -6.56
N VAL A 142 -1.16 15.33 -7.46
CA VAL A 142 -2.37 15.99 -7.98
C VAL A 142 -2.34 15.86 -9.50
N ARG A 143 -3.33 15.20 -10.08
CA ARG A 143 -3.34 14.91 -11.52
C ARG A 143 -4.77 14.79 -12.05
N SER A 144 -4.94 15.11 -13.34
CA SER A 144 -6.09 14.70 -14.13
C SER A 144 -5.93 13.25 -14.59
N ILE A 145 -7.00 12.67 -15.15
CA ILE A 145 -6.94 11.31 -15.73
C ILE A 145 -5.85 11.25 -16.82
N ALA A 146 -5.83 12.24 -17.73
CA ALA A 146 -4.86 12.25 -18.82
C ALA A 146 -3.41 12.24 -18.31
N GLU A 147 -3.12 13.03 -17.27
CA GLU A 147 -1.79 13.06 -16.64
C GLU A 147 -1.45 11.73 -15.96
N CYS A 148 -2.42 11.10 -15.31
CA CYS A 148 -2.24 9.77 -14.72
C CYS A 148 -1.85 8.73 -15.77
N LEU A 149 -2.58 8.73 -16.89
CA LEU A 149 -2.36 7.78 -17.98
C LEU A 149 -1.00 8.00 -18.65
N GLN A 150 -0.62 9.27 -18.83
CA GLN A 150 0.68 9.62 -19.41
C GLN A 150 1.84 9.14 -18.52
N GLU A 151 1.75 9.39 -17.22
CA GLU A 151 2.79 8.94 -16.25
C GLU A 151 2.85 7.41 -16.18
N ALA A 152 1.70 6.75 -16.13
CA ALA A 152 1.63 5.29 -16.07
C ALA A 152 2.23 4.63 -17.31
N ALA A 153 2.12 5.28 -18.48
CA ALA A 153 2.71 4.78 -19.72
C ALA A 153 4.25 4.83 -19.70
N GLN A 154 4.84 5.68 -18.85
CA GLN A 154 6.29 5.90 -18.81
C GLN A 154 6.98 5.24 -17.61
N ASP A 155 6.23 4.95 -16.53
CA ASP A 155 6.79 4.44 -15.28
C ASP A 155 5.97 3.27 -14.74
N LEU A 156 6.57 2.10 -14.75
CA LEU A 156 5.98 0.86 -14.25
C LEU A 156 5.62 0.95 -12.76
N THR A 157 6.35 1.74 -11.97
CA THR A 157 6.05 1.95 -10.55
C THR A 157 4.75 2.72 -10.39
N VAL A 158 4.59 3.79 -11.18
CA VAL A 158 3.35 4.59 -11.21
C VAL A 158 2.18 3.73 -11.69
N GLN A 159 2.40 2.96 -12.77
CA GLN A 159 1.39 2.04 -13.30
C GLN A 159 0.94 1.03 -12.24
N THR A 160 1.90 0.47 -11.48
CA THR A 160 1.61 -0.47 -10.38
C THR A 160 0.82 0.21 -9.26
N ALA A 161 1.20 1.44 -8.89
CA ALA A 161 0.51 2.19 -7.84
C ALA A 161 -0.94 2.49 -8.23
N MET A 162 -1.16 2.83 -9.49
CA MET A 162 -2.52 3.10 -10.02
C MET A 162 -3.36 1.83 -10.14
N LEU A 163 -2.73 0.69 -10.46
CA LEU A 163 -3.41 -0.61 -10.49
C LEU A 163 -4.03 -0.95 -9.12
N GLU A 164 -3.46 -0.44 -8.04
CA GLU A 164 -3.92 -0.65 -6.67
C GLU A 164 -4.79 0.50 -6.14
N SER A 165 -5.23 1.42 -7.01
CA SER A 165 -6.01 2.57 -6.57
C SER A 165 -7.34 2.18 -5.93
N ARG A 166 -7.71 2.97 -4.91
CA ARG A 166 -8.97 2.81 -4.16
C ARG A 166 -9.47 4.21 -3.79
N ARG A 167 -10.76 4.48 -4.05
CA ARG A 167 -11.35 5.78 -3.72
C ARG A 167 -11.56 5.91 -2.22
N ILE A 168 -11.05 6.98 -1.62
CA ILE A 168 -11.27 7.35 -0.22
C ILE A 168 -12.54 8.23 -0.11
N THR A 169 -12.62 9.28 -0.93
CA THR A 169 -13.74 10.22 -0.94
C THR A 169 -13.81 10.98 -2.28
N GLY A 170 -14.80 11.83 -2.46
CA GLY A 170 -14.99 12.65 -3.67
C GLY A 170 -15.75 11.91 -4.76
N SER A 171 -15.59 12.33 -6.00
CA SER A 171 -16.41 11.92 -7.15
C SER A 171 -16.26 10.42 -7.48
N LYS A 172 -17.37 9.68 -7.36
CA LYS A 172 -17.43 8.26 -7.78
C LYS A 172 -17.34 8.15 -9.30
N ALA A 173 -17.97 9.08 -10.01
CA ALA A 173 -17.99 9.08 -11.47
C ALA A 173 -16.60 9.30 -12.05
N LEU A 174 -15.84 10.27 -11.49
CA LEU A 174 -14.48 10.54 -11.93
C LEU A 174 -13.57 9.34 -11.67
N PHE A 175 -13.72 8.67 -10.53
CA PHE A 175 -12.93 7.47 -10.21
C PHE A 175 -13.27 6.32 -11.16
N ALA A 176 -14.55 6.09 -11.45
CA ALA A 176 -14.98 5.04 -12.39
C ALA A 176 -14.43 5.29 -13.79
N ASP A 177 -14.46 6.55 -14.24
CA ASP A 177 -13.90 6.96 -15.54
C ASP A 177 -12.38 6.71 -15.57
N PHE A 178 -11.68 7.08 -14.51
CA PHE A 178 -10.24 6.80 -14.35
C PHE A 178 -9.96 5.30 -14.46
N GLU A 179 -10.70 4.47 -13.71
CA GLU A 179 -10.49 3.01 -13.73
C GLU A 179 -10.71 2.44 -15.13
N GLN A 180 -11.76 2.89 -15.81
CA GLN A 180 -12.08 2.43 -17.17
C GLN A 180 -10.97 2.80 -18.16
N GLN A 181 -10.54 4.07 -18.16
CA GLN A 181 -9.49 4.53 -19.09
C GLN A 181 -8.14 3.88 -18.77
N PHE A 182 -7.78 3.72 -17.49
CA PHE A 182 -6.55 3.08 -17.07
C PHE A 182 -6.51 1.61 -17.54
N ARG A 183 -7.62 0.87 -17.34
CA ARG A 183 -7.70 -0.54 -17.79
C ARG A 183 -7.63 -0.64 -19.31
N ALA A 184 -8.23 0.27 -20.03
CA ALA A 184 -8.21 0.30 -21.50
C ALA A 184 -6.81 0.55 -22.06
N GLN A 185 -5.98 1.33 -21.35
CA GLN A 185 -4.61 1.66 -21.77
C GLN A 185 -3.58 0.60 -21.33
N LEU A 186 -3.87 -0.16 -20.29
CA LEU A 186 -2.93 -1.12 -19.72
C LEU A 186 -2.62 -2.23 -20.74
N ASP A 187 -1.33 -2.41 -21.07
CA ASP A 187 -0.85 -3.56 -21.83
C ASP A 187 -0.43 -4.66 -20.84
N PRO A 188 -1.23 -5.72 -20.67
CA PRO A 188 -0.90 -6.76 -19.71
C PRO A 188 0.43 -7.46 -19.99
N LYS A 189 0.78 -7.66 -21.27
CA LYS A 189 2.02 -8.34 -21.66
C LYS A 189 3.23 -7.50 -21.26
N ALA A 190 3.25 -6.23 -21.65
CA ALA A 190 4.33 -5.30 -21.29
C ALA A 190 4.44 -5.16 -19.77
N PHE A 191 3.32 -5.09 -19.05
CA PHE A 191 3.30 -5.01 -17.59
C PHE A 191 3.94 -6.25 -16.95
N VAL A 192 3.54 -7.45 -17.42
CA VAL A 192 4.07 -8.74 -16.92
C VAL A 192 5.59 -8.81 -17.14
N GLU A 193 6.05 -8.51 -18.36
CA GLU A 193 7.48 -8.52 -18.70
C GLU A 193 8.27 -7.56 -17.82
N GLY A 194 7.77 -6.33 -17.64
CA GLY A 194 8.39 -5.32 -16.79
C GLY A 194 8.46 -5.75 -15.33
N LYS A 195 7.36 -6.27 -14.77
CA LYS A 195 7.32 -6.72 -13.37
C LYS A 195 8.23 -7.93 -13.11
N LEU A 196 8.32 -8.85 -14.06
CA LEU A 196 9.24 -9.99 -13.95
C LEU A 196 10.71 -9.53 -13.98
N LEU A 197 11.03 -8.55 -14.84
CA LEU A 197 12.37 -7.97 -14.88
C LEU A 197 12.69 -7.26 -13.55
N GLU A 198 11.77 -6.44 -13.05
CA GLU A 198 11.90 -5.76 -11.74
C GLU A 198 12.11 -6.78 -10.60
N MET A 199 11.35 -7.87 -10.62
CA MET A 199 11.47 -8.94 -9.62
C MET A 199 12.86 -9.60 -9.69
N ARG A 200 13.36 -9.92 -10.89
CA ARG A 200 14.71 -10.50 -11.07
C ARG A 200 15.79 -9.55 -10.57
N GLN A 201 15.69 -8.26 -10.90
CA GLN A 201 16.63 -7.23 -10.43
C GLN A 201 16.61 -7.11 -8.91
N ARG A 202 15.43 -7.19 -8.30
CA ARG A 202 15.28 -7.16 -6.85
C ARG A 202 15.88 -8.41 -6.21
N HIS A 203 15.61 -9.60 -6.76
CA HIS A 203 16.16 -10.87 -6.24
C HIS A 203 17.70 -10.90 -6.35
N ALA A 204 18.26 -10.30 -7.41
CA ALA A 204 19.72 -10.21 -7.57
C ALA A 204 20.39 -9.44 -6.42
N LYS A 205 19.71 -8.45 -5.83
CA LYS A 205 20.24 -7.69 -4.67
C LYS A 205 20.31 -8.55 -3.40
N TYR A 206 19.70 -9.72 -3.40
CA TYR A 206 19.67 -10.67 -2.28
C TYR A 206 20.26 -12.02 -2.70
N ASP A 207 21.15 -12.00 -3.72
CA ASP A 207 21.85 -13.20 -4.23
C ASP A 207 20.88 -14.35 -4.58
N PHE A 208 19.66 -14.03 -4.97
CA PHE A 208 18.59 -14.98 -5.31
C PHE A 208 18.28 -15.98 -4.19
N THR A 209 18.57 -15.62 -2.92
CA THR A 209 18.34 -16.53 -1.78
C THR A 209 17.46 -15.88 -0.71
N PRO A 210 16.51 -16.67 -0.14
CA PRO A 210 15.79 -16.21 1.06
C PRO A 210 16.63 -16.40 2.35
N TYR A 211 17.76 -17.10 2.27
CA TYR A 211 18.57 -17.46 3.44
C TYR A 211 19.66 -16.42 3.70
N SER A 212 19.23 -15.28 4.20
CA SER A 212 20.11 -14.20 4.65
C SER A 212 20.13 -14.19 6.19
N LEU A 213 21.24 -13.73 6.78
CA LEU A 213 21.34 -13.56 8.24
C LEU A 213 20.30 -12.58 8.77
N GLU A 214 20.01 -11.54 8.00
CA GLU A 214 18.99 -10.54 8.32
C GLU A 214 18.05 -10.38 7.12
N PRO A 215 17.12 -11.32 6.94
CA PRO A 215 16.23 -11.27 5.76
C PRO A 215 15.27 -10.09 5.83
N ASN A 216 14.97 -9.52 4.66
CA ASN A 216 13.98 -8.47 4.51
C ASN A 216 12.62 -9.12 4.21
N CYS A 217 11.67 -9.03 5.15
CA CYS A 217 10.37 -9.71 5.05
C CYS A 217 9.50 -9.19 3.90
N LYS A 218 9.85 -8.03 3.34
CA LYS A 218 9.13 -7.43 2.22
C LYS A 218 9.83 -7.71 0.87
N GLU A 219 11.14 -7.41 0.78
CA GLU A 219 11.85 -7.33 -0.51
C GLU A 219 12.71 -8.55 -0.85
N SER A 220 13.11 -9.39 0.13
CA SER A 220 13.90 -10.61 -0.14
C SER A 220 13.08 -11.61 -0.96
N PRO A 221 13.75 -12.51 -1.71
CA PRO A 221 13.04 -13.60 -2.39
C PRO A 221 12.14 -14.37 -1.41
N GLY A 222 10.89 -14.58 -1.80
CA GLY A 222 9.86 -15.19 -0.95
C GLY A 222 9.19 -14.23 0.02
N GLY A 223 9.53 -12.93 -0.01
CA GLY A 223 8.92 -11.90 0.85
C GLY A 223 7.57 -11.41 0.33
N LEU A 224 6.98 -10.46 1.08
CA LEU A 224 5.66 -9.89 0.74
C LEU A 224 5.60 -9.32 -0.67
N ARG A 225 6.70 -8.76 -1.18
CA ARG A 225 6.74 -8.16 -2.52
C ARG A 225 6.50 -9.21 -3.61
N ASP A 226 6.95 -10.45 -3.41
CA ASP A 226 6.70 -11.52 -4.38
C ASP A 226 5.22 -11.87 -4.44
N LEU A 227 4.55 -11.98 -3.28
CA LEU A 227 3.11 -12.23 -3.21
C LEU A 227 2.33 -11.08 -3.89
N HIS A 228 2.70 -9.84 -3.60
CA HIS A 228 2.09 -8.68 -4.25
C HIS A 228 2.32 -8.70 -5.76
N THR A 229 3.53 -9.08 -6.20
CA THR A 229 3.84 -9.16 -7.63
C THR A 229 2.91 -10.16 -8.33
N MET A 230 2.69 -11.34 -7.74
CA MET A 230 1.76 -12.34 -8.28
C MET A 230 0.34 -11.77 -8.46
N LEU A 231 -0.17 -11.07 -7.42
CA LEU A 231 -1.50 -10.45 -7.49
C LEU A 231 -1.56 -9.31 -8.53
N TRP A 232 -0.48 -8.52 -8.67
CA TRP A 232 -0.42 -7.46 -9.69
C TRP A 232 -0.45 -8.06 -11.10
N LEU A 233 0.29 -9.16 -11.32
CA LEU A 233 0.31 -9.85 -12.62
C LEU A 233 -1.09 -10.39 -12.94
N ALA A 234 -1.74 -11.02 -11.96
CA ALA A 234 -3.09 -11.56 -12.11
C ALA A 234 -4.10 -10.45 -12.43
N LYS A 235 -4.03 -9.35 -11.69
CA LYS A 235 -4.93 -8.20 -11.86
C LYS A 235 -4.73 -7.54 -13.23
N ALA A 236 -3.48 -7.35 -13.65
CA ALA A 236 -3.15 -6.75 -14.95
C ALA A 236 -3.63 -7.64 -16.11
N ALA A 237 -3.53 -8.96 -15.95
CA ALA A 237 -3.96 -9.94 -16.96
C ALA A 237 -5.48 -10.20 -16.95
N GLY A 238 -6.22 -9.59 -16.00
CA GLY A 238 -7.67 -9.77 -15.93
C GLY A 238 -8.11 -11.08 -15.27
N PHE A 239 -7.20 -11.76 -14.56
CA PHE A 239 -7.50 -13.03 -13.88
C PHE A 239 -8.11 -12.87 -12.50
N GLY A 240 -8.19 -11.66 -11.97
CA GLY A 240 -8.78 -11.39 -10.67
C GLY A 240 -7.92 -10.53 -9.76
N ASN A 241 -8.47 -10.19 -8.59
CA ASN A 241 -7.90 -9.25 -7.65
C ASN A 241 -7.51 -9.91 -6.32
N SER A 242 -7.75 -11.21 -6.18
CA SER A 242 -7.53 -11.94 -4.94
C SER A 242 -7.14 -13.39 -5.22
N TRP A 243 -6.53 -14.04 -4.23
CA TRP A 243 -6.18 -15.47 -4.33
C TRP A 243 -7.43 -16.33 -4.60
N HIS A 244 -8.57 -15.97 -4.01
CA HIS A 244 -9.83 -16.71 -4.20
C HIS A 244 -10.31 -16.61 -5.65
N GLU A 245 -10.26 -15.42 -6.25
CA GLU A 245 -10.64 -15.24 -7.67
C GLU A 245 -9.74 -16.06 -8.61
N LEU A 246 -8.45 -16.18 -8.29
CA LEU A 246 -7.52 -17.03 -9.06
C LEU A 246 -7.91 -18.51 -8.95
N ALA A 247 -8.37 -18.94 -7.78
CA ALA A 247 -8.84 -20.33 -7.61
C ALA A 247 -10.16 -20.57 -8.34
N GLU A 248 -11.05 -19.58 -8.40
CA GLU A 248 -12.30 -19.66 -9.16
C GLU A 248 -12.04 -19.79 -10.67
N GLN A 249 -10.86 -19.36 -11.14
CA GLN A 249 -10.43 -19.50 -12.53
C GLN A 249 -9.50 -20.70 -12.74
N ASP A 250 -9.40 -21.61 -11.77
CA ASP A 250 -8.57 -22.81 -11.81
C ASP A 250 -7.06 -22.52 -12.04
N LEU A 251 -6.60 -21.31 -11.75
CA LEU A 251 -5.18 -20.94 -11.87
C LEU A 251 -4.37 -21.45 -10.69
N ILE A 252 -5.00 -21.54 -9.53
CA ILE A 252 -4.41 -22.13 -8.31
C ILE A 252 -5.50 -22.95 -7.61
N THR A 253 -5.08 -23.87 -6.76
CA THR A 253 -6.01 -24.70 -5.99
C THR A 253 -6.43 -23.98 -4.68
N HIS A 254 -7.58 -24.36 -4.13
CA HIS A 254 -8.01 -23.84 -2.82
C HIS A 254 -7.00 -24.13 -1.71
N PHE A 255 -6.24 -25.22 -1.82
CA PHE A 255 -5.16 -25.53 -0.89
C PHE A 255 -4.05 -24.48 -0.98
N GLU A 256 -3.66 -24.12 -2.21
CA GLU A 256 -2.65 -23.08 -2.45
C GLU A 256 -3.15 -21.71 -1.95
N VAL A 257 -4.44 -21.39 -2.10
CA VAL A 257 -5.02 -20.16 -1.53
C VAL A 257 -4.74 -20.11 -0.02
N GLN A 258 -5.07 -21.20 0.71
CA GLN A 258 -4.86 -21.25 2.15
C GLN A 258 -3.38 -21.07 2.52
N GLN A 259 -2.47 -21.67 1.75
CA GLN A 259 -1.03 -21.54 1.97
C GLN A 259 -0.57 -20.09 1.73
N LEU A 260 -0.98 -19.49 0.62
CA LEU A 260 -0.62 -18.11 0.25
C LEU A 260 -1.13 -17.11 1.30
N GLU A 261 -2.40 -17.22 1.70
CA GLU A 261 -2.98 -16.35 2.73
C GLU A 261 -2.30 -16.52 4.10
N SER A 262 -1.98 -17.76 4.46
CA SER A 262 -1.29 -18.08 5.71
C SER A 262 0.11 -17.45 5.73
N ASN A 263 0.84 -17.58 4.61
CA ASN A 263 2.20 -17.04 4.47
C ASN A 263 2.17 -15.51 4.43
N GLU A 264 1.24 -14.92 3.66
CA GLU A 264 1.05 -13.46 3.61
C GLU A 264 0.76 -12.89 5.00
N SER A 265 -0.14 -13.57 5.74
CA SER A 265 -0.50 -13.15 7.10
C SER A 265 0.68 -13.26 8.07
N LEU A 266 1.49 -14.31 7.95
CA LEU A 266 2.68 -14.48 8.79
C LEU A 266 3.72 -13.38 8.50
N LEU A 267 4.05 -13.16 7.24
CA LEU A 267 5.01 -12.12 6.83
C LEU A 267 4.50 -10.72 7.23
N SER A 268 3.19 -10.48 7.09
CA SER A 268 2.57 -9.22 7.51
C SER A 268 2.66 -9.02 9.02
N LEU A 269 2.44 -10.08 9.81
CA LEU A 269 2.58 -10.00 11.27
C LEU A 269 4.02 -9.68 11.67
N ILE A 270 4.99 -10.37 11.06
CA ILE A 270 6.42 -10.12 11.30
C ILE A 270 6.74 -8.65 11.00
N ARG A 271 6.37 -8.17 9.81
CA ARG A 271 6.62 -6.79 9.37
C ARG A 271 5.98 -5.76 10.31
N ALA A 272 4.71 -5.98 10.66
CA ALA A 272 3.98 -5.06 11.54
C ALA A 272 4.62 -4.99 12.94
N ARG A 273 5.07 -6.15 13.47
CA ARG A 273 5.78 -6.20 14.74
C ARG A 273 7.17 -5.57 14.67
N LEU A 274 7.89 -5.74 13.57
CA LEU A 274 9.17 -5.05 13.35
C LEU A 274 8.96 -3.53 13.44
N HIS A 275 7.95 -3.01 12.74
CA HIS A 275 7.58 -1.59 12.79
C HIS A 275 7.25 -1.16 14.22
N ALA A 276 6.42 -1.93 14.93
CA ALA A 276 5.95 -1.60 16.28
C ALA A 276 7.11 -1.64 17.31
N THR A 277 8.05 -2.55 17.13
CA THR A 277 9.22 -2.71 18.02
C THR A 277 10.28 -1.65 17.73
N ALA A 278 10.56 -1.40 16.45
CA ALA A 278 11.57 -0.42 16.03
C ALA A 278 11.12 1.03 16.24
N GLY A 279 9.80 1.28 16.32
CA GLY A 279 9.25 2.63 16.40
C GLY A 279 9.43 3.42 15.10
N ARG A 280 9.66 2.73 13.99
CA ARG A 280 9.90 3.30 12.66
C ARG A 280 9.65 2.26 11.58
N HIS A 281 9.71 2.66 10.34
CA HIS A 281 9.71 1.73 9.21
C HIS A 281 10.92 0.80 9.33
N GLU A 282 10.68 -0.52 9.38
CA GLU A 282 11.73 -1.57 9.46
C GLU A 282 11.23 -2.87 8.83
N ASP A 283 11.89 -3.27 7.79
CA ASP A 283 11.52 -4.48 7.03
C ASP A 283 12.57 -5.61 7.18
N ARG A 284 13.71 -5.34 7.83
CA ARG A 284 14.79 -6.34 8.08
C ARG A 284 14.61 -7.00 9.44
N LEU A 285 14.67 -8.31 9.46
CA LEU A 285 14.65 -9.11 10.69
C LEU A 285 16.09 -9.20 11.21
N GLY A 286 16.52 -8.10 11.73
CA GLY A 286 17.86 -8.04 12.34
C GLY A 286 17.92 -8.68 13.72
N UNK A 287 19.14 -9.01 14.09
CA UNK A 287 19.39 -9.68 15.34
C UNK A 287 18.82 -9.00 16.57
N UNK A 288 18.77 -7.83 16.67
CA UNK A 288 18.17 -7.11 17.75
C UNK A 288 16.68 -7.19 17.75
N UNK A 289 16.11 -7.24 16.66
CA UNK A 289 14.72 -7.36 16.50
C UNK A 289 14.25 -8.80 16.65
N UNK A 290 15.15 -9.64 16.34
CA UNK A 290 14.89 -11.06 16.54
C UNK A 290 14.78 -11.44 18.01
N UNK A 291 15.55 -10.84 18.74
CA UNK A 291 15.45 -11.04 20.15
C UNK A 291 14.20 -10.40 20.74
N UNK A 292 13.90 -9.52 20.36
CA UNK A 292 12.69 -8.87 20.81
C UNK A 292 11.44 -9.51 20.26
N UNK A 293 11.60 -10.03 19.18
CA UNK A 293 10.50 -10.69 18.58
C UNK A 293 10.37 -12.14 19.08
N UNK A 294 11.48 -12.63 19.39
CA UNK A 294 11.52 -13.93 19.97
C UNK A 294 11.06 -13.95 21.40
N UNK A 295 11.26 -13.00 21.97
CA UNK A 295 10.79 -12.89 23.28
C UNK A 295 9.28 -12.65 23.36
N UNK A 296 8.88 -12.31 22.49
CA UNK A 296 7.46 -12.14 22.37
C UNK A 296 6.77 -13.35 21.76
N THR A 297 7.45 -14.13 21.11
CA THR A 297 6.89 -15.35 20.44
C THR A 297 7.41 -16.68 20.98
N CYS A 298 7.69 -16.78 22.25
CA CYS A 298 8.21 -18.02 22.79
C CYS A 298 7.23 -19.21 22.72
N ARG A 299 6.96 -19.65 21.53
CA ARG A 299 6.59 -21.04 21.13
C ARG A 299 6.72 -21.12 19.62
N PRO A 300 7.68 -21.85 19.09
CA PRO A 300 7.76 -22.04 17.64
C PRO A 300 6.57 -22.91 17.20
N PRO A 301 5.70 -22.39 16.31
CA PRO A 301 4.74 -23.26 15.66
C PRO A 301 5.35 -23.82 14.38
N TRP A 302 6.50 -24.45 14.50
CA TRP A 302 6.91 -25.33 13.39
C TRP A 302 5.93 -26.49 13.41
N PRO A 303 5.17 -26.73 12.36
CA PRO A 303 4.45 -27.96 12.26
C PRO A 303 5.46 -29.10 12.38
N LYS A 304 5.11 -30.12 13.17
CA LYS A 304 5.90 -31.35 13.20
C LYS A 304 6.17 -31.76 11.77
N PRO A 305 7.38 -32.21 11.40
CA PRO A 305 7.65 -32.65 10.04
C PRO A 305 6.57 -33.63 9.64
N LEU A 306 5.88 -33.31 8.55
CA LEU A 306 4.87 -34.18 7.99
C LEU A 306 5.51 -35.53 7.73
N ALA A 307 4.91 -36.58 8.30
CA ALA A 307 5.26 -37.94 7.92
C ALA A 307 5.26 -38.03 6.40
N THR A 308 6.33 -38.57 5.88
CA THR A 308 6.69 -38.66 4.46
C THR A 308 5.50 -38.66 3.49
N ALA A 309 5.44 -37.64 2.65
CA ALA A 309 4.44 -37.52 1.59
C ALA A 309 4.52 -38.72 0.64
N PRO A 310 3.39 -39.24 0.19
CA PRO A 310 3.42 -40.28 -0.86
C PRO A 310 4.07 -39.73 -2.15
N PRO A 311 4.69 -40.60 -2.96
CA PRO A 311 5.42 -40.16 -4.14
C PRO A 311 4.53 -39.34 -5.09
N ARG A 312 5.07 -38.23 -5.53
CA ARG A 312 4.38 -37.32 -6.45
C ARG A 312 3.99 -38.02 -7.72
N ARG A 313 2.71 -37.98 -8.06
CA ARG A 313 2.27 -38.31 -9.42
C ARG A 313 2.93 -37.31 -10.36
N ARG A 314 3.43 -37.79 -11.50
CA ARG A 314 4.10 -36.99 -12.53
C ARG A 314 3.24 -35.76 -12.87
N ALA A 315 3.87 -34.60 -12.82
CA ALA A 315 3.27 -33.36 -13.27
C ALA A 315 2.82 -33.50 -14.72
N ALA A 316 1.56 -33.24 -14.96
CA ALA A 316 1.07 -33.09 -16.32
C ALA A 316 1.86 -31.95 -16.97
N SER A 317 2.42 -32.21 -18.15
CA SER A 317 3.15 -31.19 -18.91
C SER A 317 2.24 -30.01 -19.20
N TRP A 318 2.66 -28.83 -18.78
CA TRP A 318 2.02 -27.58 -19.16
C TRP A 318 1.99 -27.47 -20.69
N PRO A 319 0.85 -27.23 -21.32
CA PRO A 319 0.87 -27.00 -22.77
C PRO A 319 1.62 -25.70 -23.06
N CYS A 320 2.70 -25.82 -23.80
CA CYS A 320 3.50 -24.69 -24.27
C CYS A 320 2.71 -23.97 -25.38
N ALA A 321 1.75 -23.13 -24.99
CA ALA A 321 0.87 -22.43 -25.93
C ALA A 321 1.40 -21.07 -26.41
N LEU A 322 2.69 -20.80 -26.22
CA LEU A 322 3.27 -19.51 -26.60
C LEU A 322 4.56 -19.65 -27.42
N ALA A 323 4.54 -20.51 -28.41
CA ALA A 323 5.63 -20.55 -29.40
C ALA A 323 5.09 -20.90 -30.78
N ARG A 324 4.72 -19.87 -31.55
CA ARG A 324 4.81 -19.89 -33.00
C ARG A 324 4.96 -18.47 -33.52
N PRO A 325 5.75 -18.29 -34.63
CA PRO A 325 6.22 -17.00 -35.13
C PRO A 325 5.13 -16.08 -35.62
#